data_b564e7404bd5e9d01baa4e6cb35c4d21
#
_entry.id   b564e7404bd5e9d01baa4e6cb35c4d21
#
_cell.length_a   1.000
_cell.length_b   1.000
_cell.length_c   1.000
_cell.angle_alpha   90.00
_cell.angle_beta   90.00
_cell.angle_gamma   90.00
#
_symmetry.space_group_name_H-M   'P 1'
#
loop_
_entity.id
_entity.type
_entity.pdbx_description
1 polymer ?
#
loop_
_entity_poly.entity_id
_entity_poly.type
_entity_poly.pdbx_seq_one_letter_code
_entity_poly.pdbx_strand_id
1 'polypeptide(L)'
;MYNKMSKGAFALFAAGTIDVICAGFLKATYKLLYALKVCDFEALSDVFFPMQSLGFMLAGIGMLALLCHKQSKNAVAAVAPPFFSGTFVFVGLMVAGLGLMNAGLCVMSAKVKKPVLSVLFVISFICSLGMGYLSSHDFDGAMMNWIAEGVNTVGQGALLIGAILLHKSGFEKLRLHGGEEV
;
A
#
# COMPACT_ATOMS: atom_id res chain seq x y z
N MET A 1 1.68 -6.86 -14.32
CA MET A 1 0.41 -7.06 -13.58
C MET A 1 -0.81 -6.93 -14.49
N TYR A 2 -0.87 -5.96 -15.38
CA TYR A 2 -2.03 -5.69 -16.26
C TYR A 2 -2.61 -6.94 -16.94
N ASN A 3 -1.76 -7.78 -17.53
CA ASN A 3 -2.22 -9.00 -18.26
C ASN A 3 -2.65 -10.16 -17.36
N LYS A 4 -2.54 -10.02 -16.02
CA LYS A 4 -2.85 -11.09 -15.05
C LYS A 4 -4.03 -10.77 -14.17
N MET A 5 -4.54 -9.55 -14.25
CA MET A 5 -5.67 -9.05 -13.47
C MET A 5 -6.86 -8.81 -14.38
N SER A 6 -8.08 -8.95 -13.84
CA SER A 6 -9.24 -8.39 -14.51
C SER A 6 -9.08 -6.87 -14.61
N LYS A 7 -9.68 -6.25 -15.62
CA LYS A 7 -9.60 -4.78 -15.80
C LYS A 7 -10.03 -4.02 -14.55
N GLY A 8 -11.09 -4.50 -13.87
CA GLY A 8 -11.56 -3.90 -12.61
C GLY A 8 -10.59 -4.06 -11.45
N ALA A 9 -10.00 -5.25 -11.25
CA ALA A 9 -9.00 -5.49 -10.21
C ALA A 9 -7.73 -4.65 -10.44
N PHE A 10 -7.29 -4.54 -11.69
CA PHE A 10 -6.17 -3.67 -12.05
C PHE A 10 -6.48 -2.20 -11.78
N ALA A 11 -7.68 -1.73 -12.14
CA ALA A 11 -8.10 -0.36 -11.89
C ALA A 11 -8.13 -0.03 -10.38
N LEU A 12 -8.65 -0.93 -9.54
CA LEU A 12 -8.64 -0.77 -8.08
C LEU A 12 -7.20 -0.72 -7.53
N PHE A 13 -6.35 -1.64 -7.96
CA PHE A 13 -4.95 -1.66 -7.54
C PHE A 13 -4.21 -0.40 -7.98
N ALA A 14 -4.37 0.02 -9.22
CA ALA A 14 -3.71 1.21 -9.76
C ALA A 14 -4.22 2.48 -9.09
N ALA A 15 -5.54 2.63 -8.94
CA ALA A 15 -6.14 3.78 -8.27
C ALA A 15 -5.68 3.88 -6.82
N GLY A 16 -5.71 2.76 -6.07
CA GLY A 16 -5.22 2.73 -4.69
C GLY A 16 -3.74 3.08 -4.57
N THR A 17 -2.91 2.58 -5.48
CA THR A 17 -1.47 2.90 -5.49
C THR A 17 -1.22 4.37 -5.79
N ILE A 18 -1.92 4.94 -6.77
CA ILE A 18 -1.82 6.36 -7.11
C ILE A 18 -2.26 7.22 -5.93
N ASP A 19 -3.36 6.85 -5.27
CA ASP A 19 -3.91 7.56 -4.12
C ASP A 19 -2.90 7.61 -2.96
N VAL A 20 -2.25 6.49 -2.64
CA VAL A 20 -1.17 6.44 -1.62
C VAL A 20 0.00 7.34 -1.99
N ILE A 21 0.42 7.35 -3.26
CA ILE A 21 1.51 8.21 -3.74
C ILE A 21 1.12 9.69 -3.61
N CYS A 22 -0.10 10.05 -4.03
CA CYS A 22 -0.61 11.42 -3.92
C CYS A 22 -0.68 11.86 -2.46
N ALA A 23 -1.20 11.01 -1.56
CA ALA A 23 -1.25 11.29 -0.13
C ALA A 23 0.14 11.56 0.45
N GLY A 24 1.13 10.72 0.12
CA GLY A 24 2.51 10.90 0.54
C GLY A 24 3.12 12.20 0.02
N PHE A 25 2.82 12.56 -1.23
CA PHE A 25 3.29 13.81 -1.84
C PHE A 25 2.69 15.04 -1.14
N LEU A 26 1.39 15.02 -0.84
CA LEU A 26 0.71 16.12 -0.11
C LEU A 26 1.33 16.32 1.27
N LYS A 27 1.59 15.24 2.01
CA LYS A 27 2.23 15.32 3.32
C LYS A 27 3.67 15.83 3.25
N ALA A 28 4.44 15.38 2.27
CA ALA A 28 5.81 15.87 2.05
C ALA A 28 5.82 17.37 1.71
N THR A 29 4.87 17.80 0.87
CA THR A 29 4.69 19.22 0.54
C THR A 29 4.33 20.05 1.77
N TYR A 30 3.41 19.59 2.60
CA TYR A 30 3.08 20.25 3.87
C TYR A 30 4.32 20.43 4.75
N LYS A 31 5.06 19.33 4.99
CA LYS A 31 6.28 19.36 5.82
C LYS A 31 7.32 20.34 5.26
N LEU A 32 7.47 20.41 3.95
CA LEU A 32 8.40 21.34 3.30
C LEU A 32 7.97 22.79 3.49
N LEU A 33 6.70 23.10 3.24
CA LEU A 33 6.16 24.46 3.40
C LEU A 33 6.26 24.94 4.85
N TYR A 34 5.97 24.07 5.79
CA TYR A 34 6.10 24.33 7.22
C TYR A 34 7.56 24.58 7.63
N ALA A 35 8.49 23.71 7.20
CA ALA A 35 9.92 23.83 7.50
C ALA A 35 10.54 25.12 6.92
N LEU A 36 10.10 25.54 5.73
CA LEU A 36 10.53 26.77 5.09
C LEU A 36 9.84 28.01 5.64
N LYS A 37 8.91 27.87 6.59
CA LYS A 37 8.10 28.95 7.19
C LYS A 37 7.36 29.79 6.12
N VAL A 38 6.94 29.15 5.03
CA VAL A 38 6.18 29.81 3.95
C VAL A 38 4.72 29.95 4.33
N CYS A 39 4.11 28.86 4.77
CA CYS A 39 2.73 28.84 5.28
C CYS A 39 2.51 27.57 6.12
N ASP A 40 1.54 27.65 7.03
CA ASP A 40 1.03 26.53 7.80
C ASP A 40 -0.35 26.16 7.24
N PHE A 41 -0.38 25.20 6.30
CA PHE A 41 -1.61 24.77 5.65
C PHE A 41 -1.98 23.37 6.12
N GLU A 42 -2.50 23.26 7.33
CA GLU A 42 -2.84 22.02 8.03
C GLU A 42 -3.74 21.09 7.20
N ALA A 43 -4.60 21.63 6.34
CA ALA A 43 -5.47 20.86 5.49
C ALA A 43 -4.74 19.80 4.62
N LEU A 44 -3.47 20.09 4.20
CA LEU A 44 -2.66 19.11 3.47
C LEU A 44 -2.22 17.95 4.35
N SER A 45 -2.03 18.20 5.66
CA SER A 45 -1.73 17.15 6.63
C SER A 45 -2.95 16.30 6.95
N ASP A 46 -4.11 16.93 7.11
CA ASP A 46 -5.35 16.27 7.53
C ASP A 46 -5.90 15.32 6.45
N VAL A 47 -5.75 15.69 5.19
CA VAL A 47 -6.18 14.85 4.04
C VAL A 47 -5.30 13.61 3.88
N PHE A 48 -4.05 13.64 4.37
CA PHE A 48 -3.10 12.54 4.19
C PHE A 48 -3.64 11.20 4.69
N PHE A 49 -4.12 11.17 5.94
CA PHE A 49 -4.51 9.91 6.59
C PHE A 49 -5.75 9.26 5.96
N PRO A 50 -6.85 10.00 5.69
CA PRO A 50 -7.99 9.47 4.95
C PRO A 50 -7.62 8.95 3.56
N MET A 51 -6.88 9.70 2.75
CA MET A 51 -6.45 9.29 1.42
C MET A 51 -5.59 8.03 1.47
N GLN A 52 -4.57 8.02 2.31
CA GLN A 52 -3.66 6.89 2.43
C GLN A 52 -4.38 5.60 2.84
N SER A 53 -5.31 5.68 3.80
CA SER A 53 -6.04 4.51 4.28
C SER A 53 -6.98 3.93 3.21
N LEU A 54 -7.69 4.77 2.47
CA LEU A 54 -8.51 4.34 1.34
C LEU A 54 -7.64 3.76 0.21
N GLY A 55 -6.53 4.40 -0.10
CA GLY A 55 -5.59 3.94 -1.11
C GLY A 55 -5.05 2.54 -0.81
N PHE A 56 -4.61 2.28 0.41
CA PHE A 56 -4.17 0.93 0.82
C PHE A 56 -5.29 -0.09 0.78
N MET A 57 -6.51 0.27 1.14
CA MET A 57 -7.65 -0.64 1.08
C MET A 57 -7.99 -1.00 -0.37
N LEU A 58 -8.03 -0.04 -1.28
CA LEU A 58 -8.25 -0.27 -2.71
C LEU A 58 -7.15 -1.14 -3.32
N ALA A 59 -5.88 -0.84 -3.01
CA ALA A 59 -4.75 -1.64 -3.48
C ALA A 59 -4.81 -3.07 -2.92
N GLY A 60 -5.16 -3.23 -1.64
CA GLY A 60 -5.32 -4.54 -0.99
C GLY A 60 -6.43 -5.37 -1.62
N ILE A 61 -7.60 -4.78 -1.88
CA ILE A 61 -8.72 -5.44 -2.56
C ILE A 61 -8.32 -5.84 -3.98
N GLY A 62 -7.64 -4.94 -4.72
CA GLY A 62 -7.13 -5.24 -6.06
C GLY A 62 -6.14 -6.42 -6.03
N MET A 63 -5.28 -6.50 -5.02
CA MET A 63 -4.35 -7.60 -4.81
C MET A 63 -5.07 -8.91 -4.47
N LEU A 64 -6.07 -8.87 -3.60
CA LEU A 64 -6.91 -10.03 -3.26
C LEU A 64 -7.65 -10.54 -4.49
N ALA A 65 -8.22 -9.64 -5.29
CA ALA A 65 -8.88 -10.00 -6.55
C ALA A 65 -7.93 -10.67 -7.55
N LEU A 66 -6.66 -10.26 -7.60
CA LEU A 66 -5.64 -10.93 -8.40
C LEU A 66 -5.39 -12.37 -7.95
N LEU A 67 -5.44 -12.64 -6.64
CA LEU A 67 -5.17 -13.95 -6.08
C LEU A 67 -6.37 -14.90 -6.15
N CYS A 68 -7.60 -14.35 -5.99
CA CYS A 68 -8.81 -15.15 -5.78
C CYS A 68 -9.70 -15.24 -7.03
N HIS A 69 -9.58 -14.34 -8.00
CA HIS A 69 -10.55 -14.25 -9.11
C HIS A 69 -10.02 -14.88 -10.38
N LYS A 70 -10.72 -15.94 -10.84
CA LYS A 70 -10.63 -16.40 -12.24
C LYS A 70 -11.14 -15.27 -13.13
N GLN A 71 -10.42 -14.97 -14.20
CA GLN A 71 -10.74 -13.91 -15.16
C GLN A 71 -12.22 -13.97 -15.59
N SER A 72 -13.06 -13.17 -14.95
CA SER A 72 -14.42 -12.92 -15.42
C SER A 72 -14.43 -11.62 -16.23
N LYS A 73 -14.96 -11.67 -17.44
CA LYS A 73 -14.94 -10.52 -18.38
C LYS A 73 -15.83 -9.34 -17.95
N ASN A 74 -16.64 -9.49 -16.89
CA ASN A 74 -17.77 -8.59 -16.63
C ASN A 74 -17.89 -8.03 -15.20
N ALA A 75 -16.88 -8.07 -14.36
CA ALA A 75 -16.98 -7.53 -13.00
C ALA A 75 -16.39 -6.11 -12.93
N VAL A 76 -17.21 -5.11 -13.14
CA VAL A 76 -16.94 -3.74 -12.67
C VAL A 76 -17.57 -3.62 -11.29
N ALA A 77 -16.80 -3.85 -10.24
CA ALA A 77 -17.22 -3.49 -8.89
C ALA A 77 -16.93 -2.00 -8.70
N ALA A 78 -17.93 -1.17 -8.84
CA ALA A 78 -17.88 0.21 -8.38
C ALA A 78 -17.98 0.18 -6.84
N VAL A 79 -16.84 0.25 -6.17
CA VAL A 79 -16.82 0.46 -4.72
C VAL A 79 -16.91 1.96 -4.49
N ALA A 80 -18.09 2.44 -4.12
CA ALA A 80 -18.25 3.79 -3.61
C ALA A 80 -17.47 3.89 -2.27
N PRO A 81 -16.64 4.92 -2.07
CA PRO A 81 -15.94 5.08 -0.80
C PRO A 81 -16.96 5.30 0.32
N PRO A 82 -16.93 4.51 1.38
CA PRO A 82 -17.80 4.74 2.52
C PRO A 82 -17.40 6.06 3.20
N PHE A 83 -18.37 6.93 3.40
CA PHE A 83 -18.21 8.13 4.20
C PHE A 83 -18.25 7.71 5.69
N PHE A 84 -17.07 7.55 6.29
CA PHE A 84 -16.96 7.29 7.73
C PHE A 84 -16.20 8.42 8.42
N SER A 85 -16.77 8.95 9.47
CA SER A 85 -16.13 9.92 10.36
C SER A 85 -15.60 9.18 11.59
N GLY A 86 -14.28 8.94 11.63
CA GLY A 86 -13.63 8.37 12.81
C GLY A 86 -12.22 7.86 12.52
N THR A 87 -11.25 8.33 13.27
CA THR A 87 -9.81 7.97 13.11
C THR A 87 -9.60 6.46 13.18
N PHE A 88 -10.31 5.73 14.05
CA PHE A 88 -10.16 4.28 14.19
C PHE A 88 -10.59 3.50 12.94
N VAL A 89 -11.58 3.98 12.19
CA VAL A 89 -12.01 3.35 10.95
C VAL A 89 -10.90 3.46 9.90
N PHE A 90 -10.29 4.63 9.77
CA PHE A 90 -9.18 4.82 8.84
C PHE A 90 -7.95 3.98 9.21
N VAL A 91 -7.63 3.86 10.50
CA VAL A 91 -6.57 2.95 10.98
C VAL A 91 -6.90 1.51 10.60
N GLY A 92 -8.12 1.06 10.86
CA GLY A 92 -8.57 -0.29 10.51
C GLY A 92 -8.47 -0.57 9.00
N LEU A 93 -8.93 0.37 8.16
CA LEU A 93 -8.83 0.27 6.71
C LEU A 93 -7.38 0.21 6.23
N MET A 94 -6.51 1.04 6.81
CA MET A 94 -5.09 1.07 6.48
C MET A 94 -4.41 -0.25 6.84
N VAL A 95 -4.62 -0.76 8.04
CA VAL A 95 -4.04 -2.03 8.51
C VAL A 95 -4.54 -3.20 7.66
N ALA A 96 -5.84 -3.26 7.38
CA ALA A 96 -6.44 -4.30 6.55
C ALA A 96 -5.89 -4.23 5.11
N GLY A 97 -5.85 -3.05 4.50
CA GLY A 97 -5.34 -2.86 3.14
C GLY A 97 -3.85 -3.19 3.02
N LEU A 98 -3.03 -2.70 3.94
CA LEU A 98 -1.60 -3.03 4.02
C LEU A 98 -1.39 -4.54 4.24
N GLY A 99 -2.19 -5.15 5.12
CA GLY A 99 -2.14 -6.58 5.39
C GLY A 99 -2.44 -7.39 4.14
N LEU A 100 -3.54 -7.08 3.44
CA LEU A 100 -3.92 -7.74 2.19
C LEU A 100 -2.86 -7.59 1.10
N MET A 101 -2.32 -6.39 0.94
CA MET A 101 -1.28 -6.11 -0.06
C MET A 101 -0.01 -6.91 0.22
N ASN A 102 0.52 -6.85 1.45
CA ASN A 102 1.75 -7.55 1.81
C ASN A 102 1.56 -9.08 1.83
N ALA A 103 0.42 -9.58 2.33
CA ALA A 103 0.10 -11.00 2.26
C ALA A 103 0.02 -11.49 0.80
N GLY A 104 -0.59 -10.71 -0.08
CA GLY A 104 -0.61 -11.00 -1.52
C GLY A 104 0.77 -11.09 -2.12
N LEU A 105 1.68 -10.17 -1.79
CA LEU A 105 3.06 -10.18 -2.24
C LEU A 105 3.84 -11.39 -1.68
N CYS A 106 3.60 -11.80 -0.43
CA CYS A 106 4.17 -13.01 0.15
C CYS A 106 3.70 -14.27 -0.61
N VAL A 107 2.41 -14.38 -0.89
CA VAL A 107 1.86 -15.49 -1.69
C VAL A 107 2.48 -15.54 -3.08
N MET A 108 2.65 -14.39 -3.73
CA MET A 108 3.32 -14.31 -5.03
C MET A 108 4.78 -14.77 -4.95
N SER A 109 5.50 -14.36 -3.90
CA SER A 109 6.89 -14.78 -3.66
C SER A 109 7.01 -16.29 -3.52
N ALA A 110 6.07 -16.89 -2.79
CA ALA A 110 6.01 -18.36 -2.65
C ALA A 110 5.71 -19.04 -4.00
N LYS A 111 4.76 -18.50 -4.79
CA LYS A 111 4.43 -19.05 -6.12
C LYS A 111 5.59 -18.95 -7.12
N VAL A 112 6.43 -17.93 -7.01
CA VAL A 112 7.66 -17.76 -7.82
C VAL A 112 8.81 -18.65 -7.30
N LYS A 113 8.58 -19.45 -6.25
CA LYS A 113 9.58 -20.29 -5.58
C LYS A 113 10.75 -19.48 -4.97
N LYS A 114 10.47 -18.27 -4.53
CA LYS A 114 11.41 -17.37 -3.84
C LYS A 114 10.84 -16.89 -2.50
N PRO A 115 10.54 -17.81 -1.54
CA PRO A 115 9.89 -17.44 -0.28
C PRO A 115 10.71 -16.45 0.58
N VAL A 116 12.03 -16.41 0.37
CA VAL A 116 12.90 -15.45 1.08
C VAL A 116 12.49 -13.98 0.83
N LEU A 117 11.89 -13.67 -0.33
CA LEU A 117 11.39 -12.33 -0.61
C LEU A 117 10.23 -11.92 0.32
N SER A 118 9.51 -12.89 0.88
CA SER A 118 8.44 -12.62 1.85
C SER A 118 8.95 -11.91 3.10
N VAL A 119 10.22 -12.11 3.48
CA VAL A 119 10.84 -11.43 4.62
C VAL A 119 10.83 -9.91 4.41
N LEU A 120 11.13 -9.45 3.19
CA LEU A 120 11.11 -8.02 2.86
C LEU A 120 9.70 -7.42 2.98
N PHE A 121 8.68 -8.16 2.56
CA PHE A 121 7.29 -7.72 2.66
C PHE A 121 6.79 -7.73 4.11
N VAL A 122 7.22 -8.69 4.92
CA VAL A 122 6.92 -8.72 6.36
C VAL A 122 7.59 -7.55 7.07
N ILE A 123 8.87 -7.25 6.77
CA ILE A 123 9.58 -6.08 7.32
C ILE A 123 8.84 -4.80 6.94
N SER A 124 8.46 -4.66 5.66
CA SER A 124 7.67 -3.50 5.21
C SER A 124 6.37 -3.33 5.99
N PHE A 125 5.64 -4.43 6.19
CA PHE A 125 4.38 -4.41 6.94
C PHE A 125 4.59 -3.99 8.40
N ILE A 126 5.58 -4.57 9.08
CA ILE A 126 5.91 -4.23 10.48
C ILE A 126 6.33 -2.76 10.60
N CYS A 127 7.18 -2.27 9.70
CA CYS A 127 7.58 -0.85 9.68
C CYS A 127 6.37 0.07 9.44
N SER A 128 5.44 -0.31 8.56
CA SER A 128 4.23 0.47 8.31
C SER A 128 3.29 0.52 9.51
N LEU A 129 3.16 -0.58 10.26
CA LEU A 129 2.42 -0.59 11.52
C LEU A 129 3.11 0.27 12.58
N GLY A 130 4.45 0.19 12.67
CA GLY A 130 5.26 1.03 13.55
C GLY A 130 5.08 2.52 13.25
N MET A 131 4.99 2.89 11.97
CA MET A 131 4.68 4.26 11.56
C MET A 131 3.29 4.71 11.99
N GLY A 132 2.29 3.83 11.91
CA GLY A 132 0.95 4.11 12.41
C GLY A 132 0.96 4.41 13.91
N TYR A 133 1.70 3.63 14.68
CA TYR A 133 1.90 3.85 16.11
C TYR A 133 2.63 5.17 16.40
N LEU A 134 3.76 5.42 15.74
CA LEU A 134 4.53 6.65 15.91
C LEU A 134 3.73 7.90 15.53
N SER A 135 2.86 7.81 14.52
CA SER A 135 2.01 8.93 14.10
C SER A 135 0.84 9.20 15.04
N SER A 136 0.48 8.25 15.90
CA SER A 136 -0.63 8.41 16.87
C SER A 136 -0.20 9.06 18.18
N HIS A 137 1.11 9.27 18.37
CA HIS A 137 1.67 9.91 19.55
C HIS A 137 2.31 11.23 19.13
N ASP A 138 1.90 12.32 19.80
CA ASP A 138 2.55 13.61 19.66
C ASP A 138 3.89 13.57 20.41
N PHE A 139 4.94 13.33 19.66
CA PHE A 139 6.28 13.43 20.18
C PHE A 139 6.84 14.81 19.89
N ASP A 140 6.94 15.66 20.90
CA ASP A 140 7.49 17.02 20.82
C ASP A 140 8.99 17.10 20.48
N GLY A 141 9.62 15.97 20.19
CA GLY A 141 11.05 15.88 19.96
C GLY A 141 11.46 15.70 18.50
N ALA A 142 12.33 16.58 17.99
CA ALA A 142 12.93 16.42 16.66
C ALA A 142 13.55 15.04 16.43
N MET A 143 14.08 14.39 17.47
CA MET A 143 14.67 13.05 17.40
C MET A 143 13.64 11.98 17.01
N MET A 144 12.41 12.05 17.52
CA MET A 144 11.36 11.07 17.20
C MET A 144 10.89 11.21 15.76
N ASN A 145 10.89 12.41 15.20
CA ASN A 145 10.62 12.61 13.78
C ASN A 145 11.67 11.93 12.90
N TRP A 146 12.95 11.99 13.27
CA TRP A 146 14.03 11.28 12.55
C TRP A 146 13.89 9.77 12.66
N ILE A 147 13.51 9.24 13.83
CA ILE A 147 13.25 7.80 14.01
C ILE A 147 12.08 7.38 13.11
N ALA A 148 10.99 8.14 13.12
CA ALA A 148 9.83 7.86 12.28
C ALA A 148 10.19 7.84 10.78
N GLU A 149 10.94 8.82 10.30
CA GLU A 149 11.39 8.86 8.90
C GLU A 149 12.36 7.72 8.58
N GLY A 150 13.22 7.32 9.53
CA GLY A 150 14.08 6.14 9.40
C GLY A 150 13.27 4.86 9.23
N VAL A 151 12.29 4.62 10.09
CA VAL A 151 11.38 3.46 10.01
C VAL A 151 10.61 3.45 8.70
N ASN A 152 10.09 4.60 8.27
CA ASN A 152 9.39 4.75 6.99
C ASN A 152 10.32 4.41 5.82
N THR A 153 11.52 4.95 5.81
CA THR A 153 12.53 4.71 4.75
C THR A 153 12.88 3.23 4.64
N VAL A 154 13.09 2.55 5.77
CA VAL A 154 13.36 1.11 5.80
C VAL A 154 12.17 0.31 5.28
N GLY A 155 10.96 0.64 5.73
CA GLY A 155 9.73 -0.05 5.30
C GLY A 155 9.47 0.09 3.81
N GLN A 156 9.53 1.32 3.28
CA GLN A 156 9.32 1.60 1.85
C GLN A 156 10.47 1.03 1.00
N GLY A 157 11.71 1.10 1.47
CA GLY A 157 12.87 0.50 0.82
C GLY A 157 12.73 -1.02 0.71
N ALA A 158 12.32 -1.69 1.78
CA ALA A 158 12.07 -3.13 1.78
C ALA A 158 10.97 -3.52 0.78
N LEU A 159 9.86 -2.76 0.73
CA LEU A 159 8.78 -2.98 -0.23
C LEU A 159 9.28 -2.82 -1.67
N LEU A 160 10.00 -1.75 -1.96
CA LEU A 160 10.52 -1.47 -3.30
C LEU A 160 11.51 -2.55 -3.76
N ILE A 161 12.48 -2.89 -2.92
CA ILE A 161 13.47 -3.94 -3.22
C ILE A 161 12.76 -5.28 -3.43
N GLY A 162 11.83 -5.63 -2.53
CA GLY A 162 11.04 -6.84 -2.64
C GLY A 162 10.26 -6.92 -3.95
N ALA A 163 9.60 -5.83 -4.35
CA ALA A 163 8.83 -5.74 -5.58
C ALA A 163 9.73 -5.86 -6.84
N ILE A 164 10.89 -5.19 -6.85
CA ILE A 164 11.87 -5.28 -7.96
C ILE A 164 12.41 -6.71 -8.07
N LEU A 165 12.79 -7.34 -6.96
CA LEU A 165 13.31 -8.70 -6.96
C LEU A 165 12.24 -9.71 -7.37
N LEU A 166 10.99 -9.53 -6.93
CA LEU A 166 9.86 -10.35 -7.34
C LEU A 166 9.62 -10.25 -8.85
N HIS A 167 9.66 -9.03 -9.41
CA HIS A 167 9.55 -8.81 -10.85
C HIS A 167 10.66 -9.52 -11.62
N LYS A 168 11.92 -9.34 -11.20
CA LYS A 168 13.09 -10.00 -11.80
C LYS A 168 13.08 -11.53 -11.66
N SER A 169 12.43 -12.06 -10.64
CA SER A 169 12.35 -13.51 -10.38
C SER A 169 11.35 -14.26 -11.29
N GLY A 170 10.87 -13.61 -12.35
CA GLY A 170 10.01 -14.27 -13.34
C GLY A 170 8.52 -14.18 -13.03
N PHE A 171 8.10 -13.22 -12.19
CA PHE A 171 6.68 -12.95 -11.94
C PHE A 171 5.86 -12.80 -13.23
N GLU A 172 6.44 -12.27 -14.29
CA GLU A 172 5.77 -12.13 -15.59
C GLU A 172 5.38 -13.47 -16.22
N LYS A 173 6.18 -14.53 -15.97
CA LYS A 173 5.95 -15.88 -16.48
C LYS A 173 5.02 -16.71 -15.60
N LEU A 174 4.70 -16.24 -14.39
CA LEU A 174 3.88 -16.96 -13.44
C LEU A 174 2.42 -16.99 -13.90
N ARG A 175 1.85 -18.18 -14.12
CA ARG A 175 0.40 -18.39 -14.30
C ARG A 175 -0.23 -18.45 -12.91
N LEU A 176 -1.01 -17.44 -12.53
CA LEU A 176 -1.67 -17.35 -11.22
C LEU A 176 -2.87 -18.30 -11.10
N HIS A 177 -3.47 -18.66 -12.23
CA HIS A 177 -4.56 -19.62 -12.33
C HIS A 177 -4.15 -20.67 -13.33
N GLY A 178 -4.25 -21.96 -12.95
CA GLY A 178 -4.07 -23.07 -13.86
C GLY A 178 -5.17 -22.99 -14.94
N GLY A 179 -4.84 -22.41 -16.08
CA GLY A 179 -5.65 -22.56 -17.27
C GLY A 179 -5.42 -23.96 -17.76
N GLU A 180 -6.44 -24.82 -17.69
CA GLU A 180 -6.52 -25.97 -18.56
C GLU A 180 -6.40 -25.46 -19.98
N GLU A 181 -5.49 -26.05 -20.72
CA GLU A 181 -5.38 -25.86 -22.17
C GLU A 181 -6.68 -26.40 -22.79
N VAL A 182 -7.39 -25.56 -23.50
CA VAL A 182 -8.36 -25.96 -24.53
C VAL A 182 -7.73 -25.67 -25.86
#